data_12ecbe7d47cee3a50c228c140508525b
#
_entry.id   12ecbe7d47cee3a50c228c140508525b
#
_cell.length_a   1.000
_cell.length_b   1.000
_cell.length_c   1.000
_cell.angle_alpha   90.00
_cell.angle_beta   90.00
_cell.angle_gamma   90.00
#
_symmetry.space_group_name_H-M   'P 1'
#
loop_
_entity.id
_entity.type
_entity.pdbx_description
1 polymer ?
#
loop_
_entity_poly.entity_id
_entity_poly.type
_entity_poly.pdbx_seq_one_letter_code
_entity_poly.pdbx_strand_id
1 'polypeptide(L)'
;VTVLRELYNQLPQESVIYFADTARLPYGTRSPQEILQFVQEILGWMAQQGVKMVIMACNTSSALALEAVQGHYPFPVLGLILPGAKAAVRHGQRVGVIATSATVTSNAYQRAMVEAKPQIQVWQVACPQFVPLIEGNQIHSPEMRQVAQTYLQPLMDQDIDTLIYGCTHYPHLAPVLRTLLSPTVQFINPAVHVVAAAVRELDALGLRRSGVAQPTQFYTSGPAPQFATVASQWLGYQPQVQMLPLSVLQSPGAGVESGIAAAIAPTPNPTVPPLDNALSPLLT
;
A
#
# COMPACT_ATOMS: atom_id res chain seq x y z
N VAL A 1 3.45 8.98 -3.03
CA VAL A 1 3.56 9.69 -4.33
C VAL A 1 3.25 8.77 -5.51
N THR A 2 3.65 7.47 -5.48
CA THR A 2 3.43 6.52 -6.60
C THR A 2 1.97 6.47 -7.06
N VAL A 3 1.02 6.34 -6.13
CA VAL A 3 -0.43 6.34 -6.45
C VAL A 3 -0.89 7.69 -6.99
N LEU A 4 -0.37 8.80 -6.46
CA LEU A 4 -0.70 10.15 -6.94
C LEU A 4 -0.29 10.35 -8.41
N ARG A 5 0.88 9.86 -8.81
CA ARG A 5 1.32 9.91 -10.22
C ARG A 5 0.36 9.15 -11.14
N GLU A 6 -0.13 8.00 -10.68
CA GLU A 6 -1.14 7.24 -11.43
C GLU A 6 -2.49 7.96 -11.49
N LEU A 7 -2.88 8.69 -10.42
CA LEU A 7 -4.06 9.55 -10.45
C LEU A 7 -3.93 10.64 -11.53
N TYR A 8 -2.79 11.31 -11.62
CA TYR A 8 -2.55 12.32 -12.65
C TYR A 8 -2.61 11.73 -14.07
N ASN A 9 -2.16 10.48 -14.25
CA ASN A 9 -2.19 9.81 -15.54
C ASN A 9 -3.60 9.38 -15.96
N GLN A 10 -4.38 8.77 -15.06
CA GLN A 10 -5.65 8.13 -15.38
C GLN A 10 -6.87 9.02 -15.08
N LEU A 11 -6.73 9.98 -14.17
CA LEU A 11 -7.78 10.86 -13.68
C LEU A 11 -7.33 12.34 -13.67
N PRO A 12 -6.81 12.89 -14.79
CA PRO A 12 -6.18 14.21 -14.83
C PRO A 12 -7.14 15.37 -14.54
N GLN A 13 -8.44 15.14 -14.60
CA GLN A 13 -9.47 16.16 -14.33
C GLN A 13 -9.92 16.17 -12.86
N GLU A 14 -9.51 15.19 -12.05
CA GLU A 14 -9.89 15.11 -10.66
C GLU A 14 -9.03 16.04 -9.79
N SER A 15 -9.68 16.78 -8.89
CA SER A 15 -8.98 17.53 -7.86
C SER A 15 -8.59 16.61 -6.70
N VAL A 16 -7.36 16.70 -6.23
CA VAL A 16 -6.80 15.76 -5.26
C VAL A 16 -6.41 16.46 -3.96
N ILE A 17 -6.79 15.89 -2.85
CA ILE A 17 -6.20 16.15 -1.53
C ILE A 17 -5.25 14.99 -1.23
N TYR A 18 -3.98 15.31 -1.05
CA TYR A 18 -2.95 14.34 -0.66
C TYR A 18 -2.59 14.54 0.82
N PHE A 19 -2.75 13.50 1.62
CA PHE A 19 -2.36 13.51 3.02
C PHE A 19 -1.22 12.52 3.27
N ALA A 20 -0.10 13.00 3.84
CA ALA A 20 1.05 12.20 4.24
C ALA A 20 1.16 12.14 5.76
N ASP A 21 0.93 10.97 6.34
CA ASP A 21 1.03 10.78 7.80
C ASP A 21 2.49 10.55 8.24
N THR A 22 3.33 11.55 8.03
CA THR A 22 4.77 11.43 8.26
C THR A 22 5.17 11.42 9.73
N ALA A 23 4.34 11.95 10.63
CA ALA A 23 4.61 11.94 12.07
C ALA A 23 4.50 10.53 12.70
N ARG A 24 3.83 9.57 12.02
CA ARG A 24 3.57 8.21 12.55
C ARG A 24 4.32 7.12 11.81
N LEU A 25 5.21 7.50 10.87
CA LEU A 25 6.08 6.55 10.18
C LEU A 25 7.05 5.85 11.16
N PRO A 26 7.49 4.62 10.85
CA PRO A 26 7.04 3.78 9.73
C PRO A 26 5.80 2.95 10.06
N TYR A 27 4.87 2.81 9.12
CA TYR A 27 3.64 2.01 9.28
C TYR A 27 3.91 0.49 9.32
N GLY A 28 4.98 0.04 8.68
CA GLY A 28 5.30 -1.39 8.53
C GLY A 28 5.66 -2.12 9.82
N THR A 29 5.87 -1.39 10.93
CA THR A 29 6.20 -1.92 12.27
C THR A 29 5.10 -1.66 13.29
N ARG A 30 4.00 -1.00 12.89
CA ARG A 30 2.88 -0.68 13.78
C ARG A 30 1.93 -1.86 13.94
N SER A 31 1.27 -1.91 15.09
CA SER A 31 0.21 -2.89 15.35
C SER A 31 -1.03 -2.63 14.47
N PRO A 32 -1.86 -3.65 14.20
CA PRO A 32 -3.11 -3.47 13.49
C PRO A 32 -4.03 -2.43 14.13
N GLN A 33 -4.08 -2.37 15.45
CA GLN A 33 -4.89 -1.43 16.22
C GLN A 33 -4.43 0.02 16.01
N GLU A 34 -3.10 0.28 16.06
CA GLU A 34 -2.55 1.61 15.78
C GLU A 34 -2.88 2.03 14.34
N ILE A 35 -2.68 1.15 13.37
CA ILE A 35 -2.97 1.46 11.96
C ILE A 35 -4.46 1.75 11.77
N LEU A 36 -5.35 0.98 12.37
CA LEU A 36 -6.79 1.22 12.29
C LEU A 36 -7.15 2.59 12.86
N GLN A 37 -6.64 2.92 14.05
CA GLN A 37 -6.85 4.23 14.67
C GLN A 37 -6.36 5.36 13.76
N PHE A 38 -5.14 5.28 13.22
CA PHE A 38 -4.59 6.30 12.34
C PHE A 38 -5.44 6.48 11.07
N VAL A 39 -5.89 5.39 10.50
CA VAL A 39 -6.77 5.42 9.31
C VAL A 39 -8.12 6.07 9.64
N GLN A 40 -8.73 5.75 10.78
CA GLN A 40 -9.99 6.34 11.20
C GLN A 40 -9.88 7.86 11.41
N GLU A 41 -8.81 8.31 12.06
CA GLU A 41 -8.54 9.74 12.27
C GLU A 41 -8.38 10.47 10.93
N ILE A 42 -7.63 9.90 9.98
CA ILE A 42 -7.41 10.50 8.66
C ILE A 42 -8.72 10.51 7.85
N LEU A 43 -9.46 9.41 7.82
CA LEU A 43 -10.72 9.32 7.08
C LEU A 43 -11.79 10.26 7.65
N GLY A 44 -11.84 10.44 8.98
CA GLY A 44 -12.70 11.40 9.63
C GLY A 44 -12.37 12.83 9.20
N TRP A 45 -11.11 13.20 9.14
CA TRP A 45 -10.70 14.50 8.61
C TRP A 45 -11.03 14.64 7.11
N MET A 46 -10.78 13.61 6.30
CA MET A 46 -11.14 13.61 4.87
C MET A 46 -12.65 13.82 4.66
N ALA A 47 -13.48 13.25 5.52
CA ALA A 47 -14.93 13.46 5.46
C ALA A 47 -15.31 14.93 5.63
N GLN A 48 -14.64 15.67 6.52
CA GLN A 48 -14.86 17.11 6.72
C GLN A 48 -14.39 17.93 5.50
N GLN A 49 -13.47 17.42 4.69
CA GLN A 49 -13.04 18.08 3.47
C GLN A 49 -14.00 17.90 2.29
N GLY A 50 -15.09 17.16 2.46
CA GLY A 50 -16.07 16.91 1.41
C GLY A 50 -15.54 16.09 0.24
N VAL A 51 -14.57 15.19 0.48
CA VAL A 51 -14.06 14.30 -0.56
C VAL A 51 -15.14 13.31 -1.00
N LYS A 52 -15.17 12.98 -2.27
CA LYS A 52 -16.12 12.02 -2.86
C LYS A 52 -15.61 10.59 -2.93
N MET A 53 -14.32 10.37 -2.66
CA MET A 53 -13.66 9.05 -2.65
C MET A 53 -12.31 9.17 -1.94
N VAL A 54 -11.90 8.10 -1.29
CA VAL A 54 -10.55 8.00 -0.71
C VAL A 54 -9.84 6.77 -1.26
N ILE A 55 -8.56 6.93 -1.61
CA ILE A 55 -7.64 5.83 -1.90
C ILE A 55 -6.61 5.74 -0.78
N MET A 56 -6.61 4.63 -0.06
CA MET A 56 -5.58 4.31 0.92
C MET A 56 -4.29 3.92 0.18
N ALA A 57 -3.42 4.90 -0.05
CA ALA A 57 -2.20 4.79 -0.86
C ALA A 57 -1.03 4.12 -0.11
N CYS A 58 -1.32 3.19 0.80
CA CYS A 58 -0.36 2.41 1.55
C CYS A 58 -0.84 0.95 1.65
N ASN A 59 0.03 0.00 1.28
CA ASN A 59 -0.32 -1.42 1.35
C ASN A 59 -0.55 -1.89 2.78
N THR A 60 0.24 -1.41 3.74
CA THR A 60 0.09 -1.77 5.16
C THR A 60 -1.27 -1.33 5.69
N SER A 61 -1.66 -0.08 5.48
CA SER A 61 -2.98 0.39 5.91
C SER A 61 -4.12 -0.31 5.16
N SER A 62 -3.97 -0.54 3.86
CA SER A 62 -4.96 -1.29 3.07
C SER A 62 -5.14 -2.72 3.58
N ALA A 63 -4.05 -3.37 4.00
CA ALA A 63 -4.08 -4.76 4.48
C ALA A 63 -4.68 -4.89 5.89
N LEU A 64 -4.50 -3.88 6.74
CA LEU A 64 -4.82 -3.97 8.17
C LEU A 64 -6.10 -3.22 8.57
N ALA A 65 -6.51 -2.21 7.82
CA ALA A 65 -7.60 -1.33 8.24
C ALA A 65 -8.75 -1.21 7.22
N LEU A 66 -8.54 -1.51 5.93
CA LEU A 66 -9.56 -1.26 4.91
C LEU A 66 -10.88 -1.96 5.22
N GLU A 67 -10.84 -3.24 5.55
CA GLU A 67 -12.03 -4.04 5.83
C GLU A 67 -12.85 -3.45 6.99
N ALA A 68 -12.17 -2.94 8.03
CA ALA A 68 -12.81 -2.37 9.21
C ALA A 68 -13.39 -0.98 8.99
N VAL A 69 -12.96 -0.24 7.94
CA VAL A 69 -13.45 1.13 7.68
C VAL A 69 -14.35 1.23 6.46
N GLN A 70 -14.36 0.21 5.61
CA GLN A 70 -15.14 0.20 4.38
C GLN A 70 -16.64 0.23 4.70
N GLY A 71 -17.38 1.15 4.05
CA GLY A 71 -18.82 1.32 4.28
C GLY A 71 -19.20 2.20 5.49
N HIS A 72 -18.23 2.68 6.28
CA HIS A 72 -18.49 3.54 7.44
C HIS A 72 -18.38 5.05 7.14
N TYR A 73 -18.07 5.42 5.91
CA TYR A 73 -17.93 6.80 5.50
C TYR A 73 -18.87 7.12 4.33
N PRO A 74 -19.27 8.38 4.10
CA PRO A 74 -20.20 8.77 3.05
C PRO A 74 -19.58 8.73 1.63
N PHE A 75 -18.44 8.11 1.50
CA PHE A 75 -17.70 7.93 0.24
C PHE A 75 -17.04 6.54 0.19
N PRO A 76 -16.81 5.98 -1.01
CA PRO A 76 -16.06 4.75 -1.15
C PRO A 76 -14.60 4.92 -0.72
N VAL A 77 -14.08 3.92 -0.03
CA VAL A 77 -12.66 3.81 0.37
C VAL A 77 -12.06 2.63 -0.38
N LEU A 78 -11.05 2.89 -1.20
CA LEU A 78 -10.34 1.89 -1.98
C LEU A 78 -8.95 1.62 -1.39
N GLY A 79 -8.52 0.36 -1.41
CA GLY A 79 -7.18 -0.06 -1.01
C GLY A 79 -6.42 -0.75 -2.13
N LEU A 80 -5.12 -0.93 -1.93
CA LEU A 80 -4.19 -1.46 -2.94
C LEU A 80 -4.25 -2.99 -3.11
N ILE A 81 -4.63 -3.72 -2.05
CA ILE A 81 -4.49 -5.18 -2.00
C ILE A 81 -5.33 -5.87 -3.09
N LEU A 82 -6.64 -5.68 -3.06
CA LEU A 82 -7.55 -6.39 -3.96
C LEU A 82 -7.31 -6.06 -5.46
N PRO A 83 -7.13 -4.79 -5.87
CA PRO A 83 -6.80 -4.49 -7.25
C PRO A 83 -5.46 -5.08 -7.71
N GLY A 84 -4.44 -5.05 -6.85
CA GLY A 84 -3.14 -5.66 -7.12
C GLY A 84 -3.22 -7.18 -7.24
N ALA A 85 -3.92 -7.85 -6.32
CA ALA A 85 -4.16 -9.29 -6.34
C ALA A 85 -4.91 -9.72 -7.60
N LYS A 86 -6.01 -9.02 -7.94
CA LYS A 86 -6.79 -9.30 -9.18
C LYS A 86 -5.96 -9.14 -10.44
N ALA A 87 -5.03 -8.19 -10.47
CA ALA A 87 -4.11 -8.04 -11.59
C ALA A 87 -3.14 -9.22 -11.67
N ALA A 88 -2.52 -9.61 -10.56
CA ALA A 88 -1.56 -10.70 -10.52
C ALA A 88 -2.16 -12.03 -10.98
N VAL A 89 -3.36 -12.39 -10.51
CA VAL A 89 -4.00 -13.66 -10.88
C VAL A 89 -4.39 -13.76 -12.36
N ARG A 90 -4.47 -12.63 -13.08
CA ARG A 90 -4.71 -12.60 -14.52
C ARG A 90 -3.44 -12.88 -15.34
N HIS A 91 -2.28 -12.56 -14.77
CA HIS A 91 -1.00 -12.62 -15.48
C HIS A 91 -0.20 -13.87 -15.14
N GLY A 92 -0.35 -14.41 -13.91
CA GLY A 92 0.50 -15.48 -13.43
C GLY A 92 -0.21 -16.61 -12.71
N GLN A 93 0.62 -17.61 -12.37
CA GLN A 93 0.28 -18.78 -11.57
C GLN A 93 1.16 -18.88 -10.33
N ARG A 94 2.39 -18.37 -10.41
CA ARG A 94 3.45 -18.45 -9.41
C ARG A 94 3.84 -17.03 -9.01
N VAL A 95 3.12 -16.49 -8.01
CA VAL A 95 3.19 -15.07 -7.67
C VAL A 95 4.07 -14.84 -6.44
N GLY A 96 5.12 -14.06 -6.61
CA GLY A 96 5.89 -13.50 -5.52
C GLY A 96 5.31 -12.15 -5.06
N VAL A 97 5.33 -11.89 -3.77
CA VAL A 97 4.97 -10.59 -3.18
C VAL A 97 6.12 -10.12 -2.32
N ILE A 98 6.69 -8.97 -2.65
CA ILE A 98 7.62 -8.26 -1.76
C ILE A 98 6.84 -7.16 -1.04
N ALA A 99 6.93 -7.10 0.30
CA ALA A 99 6.12 -6.16 1.09
C ALA A 99 6.80 -5.78 2.43
N THR A 100 6.16 -4.89 3.18
CA THR A 100 6.55 -4.65 4.58
C THR A 100 6.19 -5.84 5.46
N SER A 101 6.86 -5.99 6.61
CA SER A 101 6.58 -7.09 7.54
C SER A 101 5.11 -7.17 7.93
N ALA A 102 4.48 -6.05 8.27
CA ALA A 102 3.07 -6.03 8.64
C ALA A 102 2.14 -6.47 7.49
N THR A 103 2.44 -6.08 6.24
CA THR A 103 1.67 -6.52 5.07
C THR A 103 1.81 -8.03 4.84
N VAL A 104 3.02 -8.58 4.98
CA VAL A 104 3.25 -10.03 4.84
C VAL A 104 2.52 -10.79 5.95
N THR A 105 2.69 -10.37 7.21
CA THR A 105 2.05 -11.01 8.38
C THR A 105 0.53 -11.00 8.28
N SER A 106 -0.07 -9.97 7.66
CA SER A 106 -1.52 -9.90 7.47
C SER A 106 -2.07 -10.98 6.53
N ASN A 107 -1.24 -11.56 5.66
CA ASN A 107 -1.64 -12.47 4.58
C ASN A 107 -2.70 -11.92 3.62
N ALA A 108 -2.93 -10.61 3.59
CA ALA A 108 -4.01 -10.00 2.81
C ALA A 108 -3.88 -10.28 1.31
N TYR A 109 -2.66 -10.20 0.75
CA TYR A 109 -2.42 -10.54 -0.65
C TYR A 109 -2.72 -12.01 -0.95
N GLN A 110 -2.22 -12.92 -0.11
CA GLN A 110 -2.45 -14.35 -0.29
C GLN A 110 -3.95 -14.68 -0.25
N ARG A 111 -4.68 -14.18 0.77
CA ARG A 111 -6.13 -14.39 0.86
C ARG A 111 -6.85 -13.88 -0.39
N ALA A 112 -6.59 -12.63 -0.82
CA ALA A 112 -7.25 -12.04 -1.98
C ALA A 112 -6.95 -12.77 -3.30
N MET A 113 -5.75 -13.32 -3.46
CA MET A 113 -5.39 -14.09 -4.66
C MET A 113 -6.00 -15.50 -4.65
N VAL A 114 -5.96 -16.20 -3.50
CA VAL A 114 -6.54 -17.55 -3.36
C VAL A 114 -8.05 -17.49 -3.52
N GLU A 115 -8.73 -16.47 -2.99
CA GLU A 115 -10.16 -16.25 -3.20
C GLU A 115 -10.50 -16.07 -4.67
N ALA A 116 -9.67 -15.30 -5.42
CA ALA A 116 -9.89 -15.07 -6.85
C ALA A 116 -9.53 -16.27 -7.73
N LYS A 117 -8.55 -17.09 -7.30
CA LYS A 117 -8.03 -18.24 -8.07
C LYS A 117 -7.44 -19.28 -7.10
N PRO A 118 -8.23 -20.29 -6.67
CA PRO A 118 -7.82 -21.24 -5.61
C PRO A 118 -6.51 -22.00 -5.87
N GLN A 119 -6.12 -22.24 -7.13
CA GLN A 119 -4.91 -22.97 -7.48
C GLN A 119 -3.65 -22.07 -7.60
N ILE A 120 -3.77 -20.79 -7.34
CA ILE A 120 -2.63 -19.88 -7.44
C ILE A 120 -1.60 -20.18 -6.35
N GLN A 121 -0.34 -20.15 -6.72
CA GLN A 121 0.76 -20.30 -5.78
C GLN A 121 1.30 -18.93 -5.39
N VAL A 122 1.44 -18.66 -4.10
CA VAL A 122 1.82 -17.34 -3.59
C VAL A 122 2.93 -17.47 -2.56
N TRP A 123 4.00 -16.72 -2.76
CA TRP A 123 5.10 -16.59 -1.81
C TRP A 123 5.28 -15.12 -1.44
N GLN A 124 5.40 -14.86 -0.16
CA GLN A 124 5.51 -13.49 0.35
C GLN A 124 6.84 -13.33 1.10
N VAL A 125 7.57 -12.25 0.79
CA VAL A 125 8.83 -11.92 1.44
C VAL A 125 8.73 -10.53 2.06
N ALA A 126 9.03 -10.45 3.36
CA ALA A 126 9.15 -9.19 4.07
C ALA A 126 10.50 -8.53 3.75
N CYS A 127 10.47 -7.25 3.35
CA CYS A 127 11.64 -6.49 2.92
C CYS A 127 11.81 -5.21 3.76
N PRO A 128 12.10 -5.30 5.07
CA PRO A 128 12.12 -4.14 5.97
C PRO A 128 13.18 -3.09 5.62
N GLN A 129 14.31 -3.48 5.00
CA GLN A 129 15.41 -2.57 4.66
C GLN A 129 15.14 -1.75 3.38
N PHE A 130 14.18 -2.11 2.55
CA PHE A 130 13.94 -1.40 1.28
C PHE A 130 13.48 0.04 1.49
N VAL A 131 12.54 0.28 2.40
CA VAL A 131 12.02 1.65 2.62
C VAL A 131 13.12 2.60 3.11
N PRO A 132 13.90 2.28 4.16
CA PRO A 132 15.01 3.13 4.59
C PRO A 132 16.03 3.43 3.50
N LEU A 133 16.40 2.45 2.69
CA LEU A 133 17.36 2.63 1.60
C LEU A 133 16.80 3.50 0.47
N ILE A 134 15.50 3.37 0.15
CA ILE A 134 14.84 4.21 -0.86
C ILE A 134 14.76 5.65 -0.39
N GLU A 135 14.28 5.88 0.83
CA GLU A 135 14.15 7.21 1.42
C GLU A 135 15.53 7.88 1.63
N GLY A 136 16.55 7.08 1.91
CA GLY A 136 17.96 7.50 1.98
C GLY A 136 18.61 7.74 0.61
N ASN A 137 17.85 7.69 -0.49
CA ASN A 137 18.34 7.86 -1.87
C ASN A 137 19.47 6.88 -2.24
N GLN A 138 19.42 5.65 -1.70
CA GLN A 138 20.43 4.60 -1.92
C GLN A 138 19.99 3.52 -2.92
N ILE A 139 19.05 3.85 -3.81
CA ILE A 139 18.46 2.90 -4.77
C ILE A 139 19.51 2.18 -5.63
N HIS A 140 20.56 2.89 -6.00
CA HIS A 140 21.64 2.36 -6.86
C HIS A 140 22.89 1.92 -6.09
N SER A 141 22.84 1.87 -4.76
CA SER A 141 23.98 1.47 -3.93
C SER A 141 24.28 -0.05 -4.09
N PRO A 142 25.53 -0.48 -3.88
CA PRO A 142 25.88 -1.90 -3.78
C PRO A 142 25.09 -2.60 -2.66
N GLU A 143 24.83 -1.91 -1.55
CA GLU A 143 24.04 -2.41 -0.42
C GLU A 143 22.61 -2.74 -0.87
N MET A 144 21.93 -1.82 -1.57
CA MET A 144 20.58 -2.07 -2.09
C MET A 144 20.56 -3.32 -2.98
N ARG A 145 21.56 -3.49 -3.87
CA ARG A 145 21.63 -4.65 -4.74
C ARG A 145 21.79 -5.96 -3.94
N GLN A 146 22.64 -5.96 -2.93
CA GLN A 146 22.88 -7.13 -2.07
C GLN A 146 21.61 -7.48 -1.27
N VAL A 147 20.98 -6.49 -0.66
CA VAL A 147 19.73 -6.66 0.10
C VAL A 147 18.61 -7.16 -0.83
N ALA A 148 18.49 -6.60 -2.03
CA ALA A 148 17.50 -7.04 -3.00
C ALA A 148 17.72 -8.49 -3.43
N GLN A 149 18.96 -8.89 -3.67
CA GLN A 149 19.30 -10.28 -4.02
C GLN A 149 18.90 -11.24 -2.89
N THR A 150 19.21 -10.88 -1.63
CA THR A 150 18.84 -11.69 -0.46
C THR A 150 17.33 -11.88 -0.35
N TYR A 151 16.56 -10.80 -0.51
CA TYR A 151 15.09 -10.88 -0.40
C TYR A 151 14.43 -11.57 -1.60
N LEU A 152 15.03 -11.49 -2.79
CA LEU A 152 14.47 -12.13 -3.99
C LEU A 152 14.84 -13.62 -4.10
N GLN A 153 15.92 -14.07 -3.45
CA GLN A 153 16.39 -15.45 -3.58
C GLN A 153 15.29 -16.47 -3.31
N PRO A 154 14.50 -16.39 -2.21
CA PRO A 154 13.42 -17.35 -1.96
C PRO A 154 12.34 -17.36 -3.06
N LEU A 155 12.13 -16.25 -3.75
CA LEU A 155 11.17 -16.14 -4.84
C LEU A 155 11.75 -16.70 -6.16
N MET A 156 13.05 -16.50 -6.40
CA MET A 156 13.75 -17.08 -7.55
C MET A 156 13.78 -18.61 -7.46
N ASP A 157 14.01 -19.15 -6.27
CA ASP A 157 14.02 -20.60 -6.03
C ASP A 157 12.65 -21.24 -6.29
N GLN A 158 11.60 -20.42 -6.33
CA GLN A 158 10.26 -20.86 -6.66
C GLN A 158 9.85 -20.56 -8.11
N ASP A 159 10.76 -20.13 -8.97
CA ASP A 159 10.47 -19.83 -10.37
C ASP A 159 9.20 -18.99 -10.56
N ILE A 160 9.08 -17.88 -9.81
CA ILE A 160 7.93 -17.01 -9.93
C ILE A 160 7.79 -16.44 -11.34
N ASP A 161 6.56 -16.34 -11.84
CA ASP A 161 6.24 -15.70 -13.13
C ASP A 161 5.75 -14.25 -12.97
N THR A 162 5.35 -13.88 -11.78
CA THR A 162 4.78 -12.56 -11.44
C THR A 162 5.30 -12.07 -10.10
N LEU A 163 5.66 -10.77 -10.02
CA LEU A 163 6.06 -10.09 -8.78
C LEU A 163 5.16 -8.91 -8.48
N ILE A 164 4.56 -8.88 -7.27
CA ILE A 164 3.78 -7.74 -6.78
C ILE A 164 4.66 -6.82 -5.94
N TYR A 165 4.60 -5.51 -6.21
CA TYR A 165 5.11 -4.48 -5.32
C TYR A 165 4.13 -4.24 -4.16
N GLY A 166 4.25 -5.01 -3.09
CA GLY A 166 3.41 -4.90 -1.88
C GLY A 166 3.76 -3.71 -0.98
N CYS A 167 4.49 -2.74 -1.49
CA CYS A 167 4.77 -1.44 -0.89
C CYS A 167 4.88 -0.38 -1.98
N THR A 168 4.33 0.82 -1.73
CA THR A 168 4.30 1.91 -2.72
C THR A 168 5.67 2.57 -2.96
N HIS A 169 6.67 2.26 -2.16
CA HIS A 169 8.05 2.64 -2.40
C HIS A 169 8.76 1.73 -3.42
N TYR A 170 8.39 0.46 -3.49
CA TYR A 170 9.14 -0.55 -4.24
C TYR A 170 9.15 -0.40 -5.77
N PRO A 171 8.17 0.25 -6.43
CA PRO A 171 8.30 0.58 -7.85
C PRO A 171 9.54 1.38 -8.21
N HIS A 172 10.12 2.15 -7.25
CA HIS A 172 11.37 2.86 -7.44
C HIS A 172 12.59 1.93 -7.59
N LEU A 173 12.47 0.69 -7.11
CA LEU A 173 13.51 -0.34 -7.24
C LEU A 173 13.42 -1.11 -8.57
N ALA A 174 12.45 -0.83 -9.44
CA ALA A 174 12.25 -1.57 -10.68
C ALA A 174 13.55 -1.74 -11.52
N PRO A 175 14.42 -0.72 -11.68
CA PRO A 175 15.67 -0.88 -12.41
C PRO A 175 16.58 -1.95 -11.81
N VAL A 176 16.70 -2.01 -10.48
CA VAL A 176 17.52 -2.97 -9.76
C VAL A 176 16.89 -4.37 -9.81
N LEU A 177 15.60 -4.48 -9.46
CA LEU A 177 14.90 -5.77 -9.40
C LEU A 177 14.84 -6.48 -10.76
N ARG A 178 14.71 -5.71 -11.86
CA ARG A 178 14.72 -6.26 -13.23
C ARG A 178 16.07 -6.84 -13.64
N THR A 179 17.18 -6.44 -13.00
CA THR A 179 18.49 -7.04 -13.26
C THR A 179 18.74 -8.33 -12.49
N LEU A 180 17.91 -8.62 -11.49
CA LEU A 180 18.05 -9.78 -10.61
C LEU A 180 17.07 -10.91 -10.95
N LEU A 181 15.91 -10.57 -11.50
CA LEU A 181 14.86 -11.54 -11.86
C LEU A 181 14.90 -11.87 -13.37
N SER A 182 14.32 -13.00 -13.74
CA SER A 182 14.15 -13.37 -15.15
C SER A 182 13.40 -12.26 -15.90
N PRO A 183 13.80 -11.95 -17.15
CA PRO A 183 13.08 -10.97 -17.99
C PRO A 183 11.60 -11.32 -18.24
N THR A 184 11.23 -12.59 -18.06
CA THR A 184 9.86 -13.08 -18.22
C THR A 184 8.96 -12.77 -17.05
N VAL A 185 9.50 -12.41 -15.86
CA VAL A 185 8.72 -12.08 -14.68
C VAL A 185 7.94 -10.79 -14.91
N GLN A 186 6.61 -10.87 -14.75
CA GLN A 186 5.72 -9.72 -14.83
C GLN A 186 5.72 -8.96 -13.51
N PHE A 187 5.89 -7.64 -13.57
CA PHE A 187 5.87 -6.79 -12.39
C PHE A 187 4.50 -6.12 -12.26
N ILE A 188 3.83 -6.34 -11.15
CA ILE A 188 2.52 -5.74 -10.85
C ILE A 188 2.72 -4.57 -9.87
N ASN A 189 2.38 -3.37 -10.35
CA ASN A 189 2.29 -2.18 -9.51
C ASN A 189 0.83 -1.95 -9.09
N PRO A 190 0.46 -2.20 -7.82
CA PRO A 190 -0.92 -2.03 -7.36
C PRO A 190 -1.49 -0.62 -7.54
N ALA A 191 -0.61 0.40 -7.61
CA ALA A 191 -1.03 1.79 -7.84
C ALA A 191 -1.79 1.96 -9.15
N VAL A 192 -1.32 1.35 -10.24
CA VAL A 192 -2.00 1.37 -11.55
C VAL A 192 -3.41 0.81 -11.45
N HIS A 193 -3.54 -0.29 -10.74
CA HIS A 193 -4.79 -1.05 -10.67
C HIS A 193 -5.82 -0.47 -9.69
N VAL A 194 -5.38 0.15 -8.59
CA VAL A 194 -6.30 0.84 -7.68
C VAL A 194 -6.86 2.10 -8.31
N VAL A 195 -6.05 2.84 -9.08
CA VAL A 195 -6.55 4.02 -9.80
C VAL A 195 -7.52 3.61 -10.92
N ALA A 196 -7.22 2.54 -11.65
CA ALA A 196 -8.17 1.98 -12.63
C ALA A 196 -9.47 1.48 -11.95
N ALA A 197 -9.43 1.01 -10.72
CA ALA A 197 -10.62 0.71 -9.94
C ALA A 197 -11.38 1.98 -9.55
N ALA A 198 -10.67 3.04 -9.14
CA ALA A 198 -11.26 4.35 -8.83
C ALA A 198 -11.96 4.97 -10.06
N VAL A 199 -11.37 4.84 -11.25
CA VAL A 199 -12.03 5.25 -12.52
C VAL A 199 -13.40 4.59 -12.65
N ARG A 200 -13.45 3.27 -12.55
CA ARG A 200 -14.71 2.52 -12.68
C ARG A 200 -15.74 2.87 -11.62
N GLU A 201 -15.28 3.04 -10.38
CA GLU A 201 -16.17 3.39 -9.27
C GLU A 201 -16.74 4.79 -9.44
N LEU A 202 -15.94 5.79 -9.81
CA LEU A 202 -16.39 7.14 -10.09
C LEU A 202 -17.37 7.20 -11.27
N ASP A 203 -17.14 6.39 -12.31
CA ASP A 203 -18.04 6.28 -13.47
C ASP A 203 -19.38 5.64 -13.06
N ALA A 204 -19.33 4.56 -12.28
CA ALA A 204 -20.53 3.87 -11.80
C ALA A 204 -21.41 4.73 -10.90
N LEU A 205 -20.78 5.59 -10.09
CA LEU A 205 -21.47 6.52 -9.20
C LEU A 205 -21.88 7.84 -9.87
N GLY A 206 -21.49 8.08 -11.14
CA GLY A 206 -21.73 9.36 -11.82
C GLY A 206 -20.97 10.53 -11.20
N LEU A 207 -19.85 10.25 -10.53
CA LEU A 207 -19.06 11.24 -9.77
C LEU A 207 -17.81 11.72 -10.50
N ARG A 208 -17.57 11.27 -11.75
CA ARG A 208 -16.44 11.77 -12.57
C ARG A 208 -16.55 13.27 -12.76
N ARG A 209 -15.44 13.97 -12.50
CA ARG A 209 -15.37 15.40 -12.76
C ARG A 209 -15.22 15.66 -14.26
N SER A 210 -15.98 16.63 -14.76
CA SER A 210 -15.77 17.25 -16.06
C SER A 210 -15.18 18.65 -15.84
N GLY A 211 -14.11 19.00 -16.54
CA GLY A 211 -13.49 20.30 -16.45
C GLY A 211 -12.06 20.26 -15.88
N VAL A 212 -11.51 21.44 -15.60
CA VAL A 212 -10.11 21.57 -15.14
C VAL A 212 -9.98 21.19 -13.67
N ALA A 213 -9.01 20.35 -13.36
CA ALA A 213 -8.67 20.02 -11.97
C ALA A 213 -8.15 21.27 -11.23
N GLN A 214 -8.49 21.39 -9.95
CA GLN A 214 -7.79 22.30 -9.06
C GLN A 214 -6.41 21.74 -8.74
N PRO A 215 -5.43 22.59 -8.44
CA PRO A 215 -4.12 22.13 -7.98
C PRO A 215 -4.24 21.18 -6.79
N THR A 216 -3.40 20.15 -6.78
CA THR A 216 -3.38 19.19 -5.66
C THR A 216 -3.02 19.92 -4.37
N GLN A 217 -3.83 19.70 -3.33
CA GLN A 217 -3.57 20.20 -2.00
C GLN A 217 -2.78 19.14 -1.23
N PHE A 218 -1.62 19.52 -0.71
CA PHE A 218 -0.76 18.61 0.04
C PHE A 218 -0.79 18.94 1.52
N TYR A 219 -1.08 17.92 2.33
CA TYR A 219 -1.05 17.97 3.77
C TYR A 219 -0.12 16.90 4.35
N THR A 220 0.50 17.20 5.49
CA THR A 220 1.34 16.27 6.22
C THR A 220 1.15 16.42 7.72
N SER A 221 1.22 15.32 8.47
CA SER A 221 1.16 15.36 9.95
C SER A 221 2.49 15.77 10.59
N GLY A 222 3.60 15.64 9.88
CA GLY A 222 4.96 16.02 10.32
C GLY A 222 5.45 17.31 9.64
N PRO A 223 6.75 17.61 9.73
CA PRO A 223 7.34 18.84 9.19
C PRO A 223 7.14 18.96 7.67
N ALA A 224 6.42 20.00 7.23
CA ALA A 224 6.08 20.23 5.83
C ALA A 224 7.31 20.39 4.91
N PRO A 225 8.39 21.12 5.27
CA PRO A 225 9.56 21.24 4.42
C PRO A 225 10.25 19.91 4.14
N GLN A 226 10.29 19.01 5.15
CA GLN A 226 10.90 17.70 5.04
C GLN A 226 10.13 16.83 4.05
N PHE A 227 8.82 16.79 4.18
CA PHE A 227 7.96 16.05 3.23
C PHE A 227 8.06 16.65 1.82
N ALA A 228 8.04 17.98 1.66
CA ALA A 228 8.15 18.64 0.35
C ALA A 228 9.45 18.25 -0.37
N THR A 229 10.58 18.19 0.37
CA THR A 229 11.88 17.78 -0.19
C THR A 229 11.85 16.34 -0.68
N VAL A 230 11.33 15.40 0.13
CA VAL A 230 11.24 13.98 -0.27
C VAL A 230 10.26 13.82 -1.45
N ALA A 231 9.11 14.48 -1.41
CA ALA A 231 8.11 14.38 -2.45
C ALA A 231 8.59 14.94 -3.79
N SER A 232 9.41 16.00 -3.78
CA SER A 232 9.94 16.64 -5.01
C SER A 232 10.77 15.67 -5.85
N GLN A 233 11.50 14.75 -5.23
CA GLN A 233 12.31 13.72 -5.93
C GLN A 233 11.46 12.86 -6.87
N TRP A 234 10.19 12.66 -6.51
CA TRP A 234 9.28 11.75 -7.23
C TRP A 234 8.21 12.48 -8.04
N LEU A 235 7.92 13.74 -7.70
CA LEU A 235 6.95 14.57 -8.43
C LEU A 235 7.57 15.32 -9.60
N GLY A 236 8.89 15.60 -9.53
CA GLY A 236 9.57 16.47 -10.51
C GLY A 236 9.35 17.95 -10.27
N TYR A 237 8.64 18.33 -9.22
CA TYR A 237 8.45 19.71 -8.75
C TYR A 237 8.33 19.71 -7.22
N GLN A 238 8.57 20.87 -6.60
CA GLN A 238 8.41 21.02 -5.16
C GLN A 238 6.97 21.38 -4.81
N PRO A 239 6.22 20.50 -4.10
CA PRO A 239 4.86 20.80 -3.71
C PRO A 239 4.81 21.86 -2.59
N GLN A 240 3.76 22.68 -2.60
CA GLN A 240 3.40 23.48 -1.43
C GLN A 240 2.64 22.57 -0.45
N VAL A 241 3.22 22.41 0.73
CA VAL A 241 2.71 21.47 1.74
C VAL A 241 2.26 22.22 2.99
N GLN A 242 1.08 21.89 3.49
CA GLN A 242 0.56 22.39 4.75
C GLN A 242 0.74 21.33 5.84
N MET A 243 1.26 21.74 6.99
CA MET A 243 1.30 20.84 8.16
C MET A 243 -0.06 20.84 8.85
N LEU A 244 -0.60 19.64 9.07
CA LEU A 244 -1.80 19.40 9.84
C LEU A 244 -1.41 18.68 11.15
N PRO A 245 -1.44 19.36 12.31
CA PRO A 245 -1.08 18.74 13.57
C PRO A 245 -1.94 17.53 13.91
N LEU A 246 -1.37 16.51 14.55
CA LEU A 246 -2.11 15.32 14.96
C LEU A 246 -3.33 15.64 15.85
N SER A 247 -3.25 16.70 16.67
CA SER A 247 -4.38 17.16 17.49
C SER A 247 -5.63 17.52 16.67
N VAL A 248 -5.45 17.97 15.42
CA VAL A 248 -6.58 18.25 14.52
C VAL A 248 -7.23 16.95 14.03
N LEU A 249 -6.44 15.93 13.73
CA LEU A 249 -6.95 14.61 13.33
C LEU A 249 -7.68 13.91 14.49
N GLN A 250 -7.25 14.14 15.72
CA GLN A 250 -7.75 13.49 16.94
C GLN A 250 -8.93 14.24 17.59
N SER A 251 -9.35 15.38 17.02
CA SER A 251 -10.45 16.16 17.60
C SER A 251 -11.79 15.44 17.48
N PRO A 252 -12.64 15.45 18.54
CA PRO A 252 -14.00 14.90 18.50
C PRO A 252 -14.84 15.63 17.43
N GLY A 253 -15.22 14.92 16.40
CA GLY A 253 -15.87 15.47 15.19
C GLY A 253 -15.21 14.95 13.92
N ALA A 254 -14.00 14.39 14.02
CA ALA A 254 -13.34 13.64 12.95
C ALA A 254 -13.84 12.18 12.85
N GLY A 255 -14.56 11.64 13.85
CA GLY A 255 -15.03 10.26 13.89
C GLY A 255 -16.56 10.17 13.70
N VAL A 256 -16.97 9.29 12.83
CA VAL A 256 -18.33 8.75 12.80
C VAL A 256 -18.53 7.92 14.08
N GLU A 257 -19.70 8.06 14.70
CA GLU A 257 -20.04 7.50 16.01
C GLU A 257 -19.49 6.10 16.33
N SER A 258 -19.20 5.90 17.61
CA SER A 258 -18.59 4.77 18.32
C SER A 258 -19.16 3.35 18.09
N GLY A 259 -19.70 3.05 16.91
CA GLY A 259 -20.17 1.70 16.53
C GLY A 259 -19.07 0.70 16.15
N ILE A 260 -17.85 1.15 15.93
CA ILE A 260 -16.76 0.31 15.35
C ILE A 260 -16.01 -0.49 16.44
N ALA A 261 -16.06 -0.09 17.70
CA ALA A 261 -15.35 -0.77 18.78
C ALA A 261 -15.85 -2.20 19.07
N ALA A 262 -17.05 -2.56 18.62
CA ALA A 262 -17.67 -3.87 18.86
C ALA A 262 -17.32 -4.94 17.81
N ALA A 263 -16.69 -4.59 16.70
CA ALA A 263 -16.41 -5.52 15.59
C ALA A 263 -15.03 -6.21 15.67
N ILE A 264 -14.21 -5.93 16.68
CA ILE A 264 -12.89 -6.52 16.86
C ILE A 264 -12.92 -7.58 17.97
N ALA A 265 -13.76 -8.60 17.83
CA ALA A 265 -13.52 -9.87 18.50
C ALA A 265 -12.64 -10.70 17.55
N PRO A 266 -11.51 -11.26 18.00
CA PRO A 266 -10.71 -12.14 17.16
C PRO A 266 -11.56 -13.38 16.83
N THR A 267 -11.89 -13.57 15.56
CA THR A 267 -12.40 -14.86 15.10
C THR A 267 -11.31 -15.89 15.36
N PRO A 268 -11.62 -17.03 15.99
CA PRO A 268 -10.65 -18.09 16.22
C PRO A 268 -10.11 -18.55 14.86
N ASN A 269 -8.80 -18.46 14.72
CA ASN A 269 -8.05 -18.90 13.57
C ASN A 269 -8.41 -20.38 13.28
N PRO A 270 -8.82 -20.76 12.07
CA PRO A 270 -8.92 -22.17 11.74
C PRO A 270 -7.51 -22.76 11.88
N THR A 271 -7.38 -23.77 12.71
CA THR A 271 -6.15 -24.51 12.98
C THR A 271 -5.51 -24.96 11.68
N VAL A 272 -4.44 -24.28 11.30
CA VAL A 272 -3.52 -24.74 10.24
C VAL A 272 -2.77 -25.93 10.86
N PRO A 273 -2.75 -27.12 10.23
CA PRO A 273 -1.95 -28.22 10.72
C PRO A 273 -0.47 -27.82 10.73
N PRO A 274 0.32 -28.28 11.71
CA PRO A 274 1.72 -27.95 11.81
C PRO A 274 2.46 -28.43 10.56
N LEU A 275 3.20 -27.54 9.91
CA LEU A 275 4.21 -27.89 8.92
C LEU A 275 5.30 -28.70 9.63
N ASP A 276 5.48 -29.93 9.22
CA ASP A 276 6.54 -30.81 9.70
C ASP A 276 7.91 -30.09 9.59
N ASN A 277 8.52 -29.91 10.73
CA ASN A 277 9.90 -29.51 10.89
C ASN A 277 10.82 -30.66 10.47
N ALA A 278 11.12 -30.78 9.19
CA ALA A 278 12.19 -31.63 8.69
C ALA A 278 13.37 -30.79 8.19
N LEU A 279 14.02 -30.11 9.13
CA LEU A 279 15.41 -29.66 8.97
C LEU A 279 16.14 -29.91 10.29
N SER A 280 16.63 -31.12 10.45
CA SER A 280 17.69 -31.45 11.39
C SER A 280 19.06 -31.16 10.80
N PRO A 281 20.05 -30.75 11.62
CA PRO A 281 21.28 -30.18 11.15
C PRO A 281 22.30 -31.25 10.76
N LEU A 282 23.00 -31.03 9.66
CA LEU A 282 24.32 -31.66 9.42
C LEU A 282 25.41 -30.67 9.84
N LEU A 283 25.83 -30.79 11.12
CA LEU A 283 27.14 -30.39 11.59
C LEU A 283 27.85 -31.69 12.02
N THR A 284 28.77 -32.14 11.24
CA THR A 284 30.12 -32.66 11.56
C THR A 284 30.94 -32.67 10.30
#